data_553a39bfd9bccb79829faad2c7b77d2b
#
_entry.id   553a39bfd9bccb79829faad2c7b77d2b
#
_cell.length_a   1.000
_cell.length_b   1.000
_cell.length_c   1.000
_cell.angle_alpha   90.00
_cell.angle_beta   90.00
_cell.angle_gamma   90.00
#
_symmetry.space_group_name_H-M   'P 1'
#
loop_
_entity.id
_entity.type
_entity.pdbx_description
1 polymer ?
#
loop_
_entity_poly.entity_id
_entity_poly.type
_entity_poly.pdbx_seq_one_letter_code
_entity_poly.pdbx_strand_id
1 'polypeptide(L)'
;MKKILSVFAVLSISLGAFAETLDTDTVLKDPETVLKEYKIEIRNVNGPEDVNVRVFSKTYLYPAETIKEAIKARLEKEGLYTKKKDNGFFACMGVKYNPLWHKMLDFYINVVGSENAGTVNLLVSTGYDNYMDETNLTACLNAARWLSELEYDIKMYIFLNNLSAEDETLAGLQKDIEKLQKQKAKIEKKIETNAEKIKKFEAQRIKLTEDNVNNLDTKKLDREKEQDRKLQDEKNALNYDLNEVMLQIEVAEGKLAQQMEVIKKLKETEPKK
;
A
#
# COMPACT_ATOMS: atom_id res chain seq x y z
N MET A 1 -10.01 25.16 -13.85
CA MET A 1 -9.47 24.88 -12.52
C MET A 1 -10.57 24.25 -11.66
N LYS A 2 -10.71 22.93 -11.69
CA LYS A 2 -11.59 22.17 -10.77
C LYS A 2 -10.68 21.50 -9.75
N LYS A 3 -10.83 21.90 -8.49
CA LYS A 3 -10.16 21.32 -7.34
C LYS A 3 -10.65 19.88 -7.20
N ILE A 4 -9.77 18.92 -7.41
CA ILE A 4 -10.00 17.54 -7.02
C ILE A 4 -9.84 17.52 -5.50
N LEU A 5 -10.97 17.49 -4.79
CA LEU A 5 -11.01 17.23 -3.36
C LEU A 5 -10.53 15.79 -3.16
N SER A 6 -9.36 15.66 -2.53
CA SER A 6 -8.89 14.42 -1.93
C SER A 6 -9.88 14.06 -0.81
N VAL A 7 -10.74 13.10 -1.06
CA VAL A 7 -11.60 12.53 -0.02
C VAL A 7 -10.76 11.49 0.72
N PHE A 8 -10.03 11.96 1.75
CA PHE A 8 -9.62 11.09 2.84
C PHE A 8 -10.87 10.74 3.64
N ALA A 9 -11.51 9.64 3.27
CA ALA A 9 -12.49 9.00 4.13
C ALA A 9 -11.72 8.38 5.32
N VAL A 10 -11.59 9.15 6.39
CA VAL A 10 -11.23 8.63 7.70
C VAL A 10 -12.40 7.74 8.12
N LEU A 11 -12.22 6.42 7.95
CA LEU A 11 -13.11 5.44 8.55
C LEU A 11 -12.89 5.50 10.07
N SER A 12 -13.66 6.35 10.74
CA SER A 12 -13.85 6.28 12.18
C SER A 12 -14.67 5.02 12.48
N ILE A 13 -13.96 3.91 12.67
CA ILE A 13 -14.55 2.71 13.27
C ILE A 13 -14.85 3.06 14.72
N SER A 14 -16.13 3.30 15.01
CA SER A 14 -16.63 3.41 16.37
C SER A 14 -16.23 2.14 17.14
N LEU A 15 -15.40 2.31 18.16
CA LEU A 15 -15.21 1.30 19.18
C LEU A 15 -16.57 1.10 19.89
N GLY A 16 -17.36 0.19 19.35
CA GLY A 16 -18.47 -0.39 20.09
C GLY A 16 -17.86 -1.21 21.23
N ALA A 17 -18.04 -0.73 22.46
CA ALA A 17 -17.76 -1.49 23.66
C ALA A 17 -18.64 -2.77 23.62
N PHE A 18 -18.09 -3.88 23.13
CA PHE A 18 -18.64 -5.19 23.41
C PHE A 18 -18.32 -5.54 24.87
N ALA A 19 -19.20 -5.11 25.74
CA ALA A 19 -19.39 -5.80 27.00
C ALA A 19 -20.14 -7.10 26.66
N GLU A 20 -19.40 -8.12 26.16
CA GLU A 20 -19.92 -9.46 26.17
C GLU A 20 -20.20 -9.85 27.61
N THR A 21 -21.49 -10.00 27.94
CA THR A 21 -21.94 -10.69 29.12
C THR A 21 -21.25 -12.05 29.16
N LEU A 22 -20.41 -12.26 30.15
CA LEU A 22 -19.84 -13.57 30.47
C LEU A 22 -20.98 -14.55 30.60
N ASP A 23 -21.12 -15.41 29.59
CA ASP A 23 -22.03 -16.54 29.62
C ASP A 23 -21.60 -17.42 30.81
N THR A 24 -22.43 -17.46 31.82
CA THR A 24 -22.15 -18.13 33.11
C THR A 24 -22.12 -19.66 33.02
N ASP A 25 -22.23 -20.20 31.83
CA ASP A 25 -22.11 -21.64 31.54
C ASP A 25 -20.72 -22.07 31.04
N THR A 26 -19.69 -21.22 31.25
CA THR A 26 -18.33 -21.67 30.98
C THR A 26 -17.94 -22.71 32.04
N VAL A 27 -18.25 -23.97 31.77
CA VAL A 27 -17.56 -25.10 32.42
C VAL A 27 -16.09 -24.71 32.45
N LEU A 28 -15.49 -24.69 33.66
CA LEU A 28 -14.08 -24.36 33.86
C LEU A 28 -13.26 -25.39 33.07
N LYS A 29 -12.99 -25.09 31.80
CA LYS A 29 -12.10 -25.88 30.95
C LYS A 29 -10.73 -25.90 31.64
N ASP A 30 -10.12 -27.04 31.76
CA ASP A 30 -8.75 -27.10 32.25
C ASP A 30 -7.79 -26.46 31.21
N PRO A 31 -6.61 -25.98 31.65
CA PRO A 31 -5.67 -25.31 30.75
C PRO A 31 -5.27 -26.15 29.54
N GLU A 32 -5.13 -27.45 29.71
CA GLU A 32 -4.73 -28.36 28.62
C GLU A 32 -5.78 -28.40 27.51
N THR A 33 -7.05 -28.47 27.89
CA THR A 33 -8.19 -28.41 26.96
C THR A 33 -8.21 -27.11 26.18
N VAL A 34 -7.98 -25.96 26.86
CA VAL A 34 -7.89 -24.66 26.22
C VAL A 34 -6.74 -24.61 25.21
N LEU A 35 -5.55 -25.01 25.60
CA LEU A 35 -4.39 -25.04 24.72
C LEU A 35 -4.63 -25.87 23.46
N LYS A 36 -5.22 -27.07 23.60
CA LYS A 36 -5.59 -27.90 22.46
C LYS A 36 -6.60 -27.26 21.53
N GLU A 37 -7.66 -26.67 22.07
CA GLU A 37 -8.72 -26.03 21.29
C GLU A 37 -8.17 -24.91 20.40
N TYR A 38 -7.27 -24.09 20.96
CA TYR A 38 -6.64 -22.96 20.25
C TYR A 38 -5.36 -23.33 19.50
N LYS A 39 -4.94 -24.62 19.52
CA LYS A 39 -3.69 -25.11 18.91
C LYS A 39 -2.47 -24.35 19.41
N ILE A 40 -2.40 -24.18 20.72
CA ILE A 40 -1.28 -23.56 21.42
C ILE A 40 -0.42 -24.66 22.06
N GLU A 41 0.88 -24.51 21.93
CA GLU A 41 1.87 -25.38 22.53
C GLU A 41 2.63 -24.65 23.65
N ILE A 42 2.98 -25.33 24.71
CA ILE A 42 3.95 -24.81 25.67
C ILE A 42 5.33 -25.33 25.27
N ARG A 43 6.23 -24.40 25.06
CA ARG A 43 7.63 -24.69 24.67
C ARG A 43 8.61 -24.10 25.66
N ASN A 44 9.72 -24.81 25.87
CA ASN A 44 10.88 -24.25 26.53
C ASN A 44 11.75 -23.53 25.49
N VAL A 45 12.07 -22.27 25.73
CA VAL A 45 12.94 -21.46 24.85
C VAL A 45 13.98 -20.75 25.68
N ASN A 46 15.10 -20.41 25.06
CA ASN A 46 16.04 -19.48 25.66
C ASN A 46 15.41 -18.08 25.61
N GLY A 47 14.94 -17.58 26.74
CA GLY A 47 14.21 -16.34 26.88
C GLY A 47 15.12 -15.10 26.90
N PRO A 48 14.55 -13.94 27.17
CA PRO A 48 15.35 -12.75 27.48
C PRO A 48 16.33 -13.06 28.63
N GLU A 49 17.51 -12.45 28.61
CA GLU A 49 18.54 -12.61 29.65
C GLU A 49 19.11 -14.05 29.77
N ASP A 50 19.03 -14.84 28.68
CA ASP A 50 19.57 -16.21 28.60
C ASP A 50 18.98 -17.21 29.64
N VAL A 51 17.80 -16.94 30.15
CA VAL A 51 17.07 -17.81 31.06
C VAL A 51 16.15 -18.74 30.27
N ASN A 52 16.15 -20.03 30.59
CA ASN A 52 15.22 -20.98 30.00
C ASN A 52 13.82 -20.75 30.56
N VAL A 53 12.87 -20.40 29.70
CA VAL A 53 11.49 -20.03 30.07
C VAL A 53 10.46 -20.82 29.27
N ARG A 54 9.30 -21.03 29.86
CA ARG A 54 8.14 -21.63 29.21
C ARG A 54 7.33 -20.53 28.52
N VAL A 55 6.98 -20.73 27.27
CA VAL A 55 6.26 -19.78 26.44
C VAL A 55 5.01 -20.40 25.82
N PHE A 56 4.00 -19.58 25.59
CA PHE A 56 2.86 -19.93 24.77
C PHE A 56 3.25 -19.80 23.29
N SER A 57 3.15 -20.88 22.54
CA SER A 57 3.63 -20.93 21.15
C SER A 57 2.53 -21.31 20.18
N LYS A 58 2.46 -20.62 19.06
CA LYS A 58 1.57 -20.97 17.94
C LYS A 58 2.26 -20.78 16.60
N THR A 59 2.09 -21.77 15.73
CA THR A 59 2.63 -21.73 14.37
C THR A 59 1.56 -21.26 13.38
N TYR A 60 1.96 -20.40 12.45
CA TYR A 60 1.14 -19.86 11.37
C TYR A 60 1.83 -20.17 10.05
N LEU A 61 1.04 -20.39 8.99
CA LEU A 61 1.53 -20.68 7.64
C LEU A 61 1.77 -19.38 6.85
N TYR A 62 2.58 -18.50 7.44
CA TYR A 62 3.02 -17.23 6.86
C TYR A 62 4.50 -17.01 7.12
N PRO A 63 5.21 -16.23 6.30
CA PRO A 63 6.61 -15.87 6.55
C PRO A 63 6.81 -15.29 7.95
N ALA A 64 7.87 -15.70 8.63
CA ALA A 64 8.15 -15.27 10.00
C ALA A 64 8.28 -13.72 10.09
N GLU A 65 8.90 -13.07 9.09
CA GLU A 65 9.03 -11.61 9.09
C GLU A 65 7.67 -10.92 8.89
N THR A 66 6.79 -11.46 8.03
CA THR A 66 5.42 -10.94 7.86
C THR A 66 4.62 -11.00 9.16
N ILE A 67 4.73 -12.11 9.88
CA ILE A 67 4.08 -12.28 11.20
C ILE A 67 4.61 -11.23 12.19
N LYS A 68 5.92 -11.06 12.24
CA LYS A 68 6.58 -10.11 13.13
C LYS A 68 6.16 -8.67 12.86
N GLU A 69 6.10 -8.26 11.60
CA GLU A 69 5.67 -6.91 11.23
C GLU A 69 4.16 -6.72 11.49
N ALA A 70 3.32 -7.74 11.26
CA ALA A 70 1.90 -7.69 11.62
C ALA A 70 1.68 -7.50 13.14
N ILE A 71 2.46 -8.20 13.97
CA ILE A 71 2.41 -8.04 15.43
C ILE A 71 2.80 -6.61 15.82
N LYS A 72 3.88 -6.08 15.27
CA LYS A 72 4.30 -4.70 15.55
C LYS A 72 3.22 -3.69 15.15
N ALA A 73 2.67 -3.83 13.95
CA ALA A 73 1.60 -2.96 13.45
C ALA A 73 0.35 -3.01 14.36
N ARG A 74 -0.03 -4.20 14.85
CA ARG A 74 -1.11 -4.35 15.84
C ARG A 74 -0.80 -3.58 17.11
N LEU A 75 0.39 -3.80 17.69
CA LEU A 75 0.78 -3.18 18.95
C LEU A 75 0.89 -1.65 18.82
N GLU A 76 1.46 -1.14 17.73
CA GLU A 76 1.53 0.29 17.44
C GLU A 76 0.14 0.93 17.32
N LYS A 77 -0.80 0.25 16.64
CA LYS A 77 -2.20 0.70 16.55
C LYS A 77 -2.87 0.81 17.93
N GLU A 78 -2.45 -0.03 18.88
CA GLU A 78 -2.93 -0.03 20.25
C GLU A 78 -2.12 0.92 21.15
N GLY A 79 -1.18 1.68 20.60
CA GLY A 79 -0.33 2.65 21.31
C GLY A 79 0.82 2.02 22.10
N LEU A 80 1.17 0.77 21.79
CA LEU A 80 2.24 0.03 22.43
C LEU A 80 3.49 0.00 21.55
N TYR A 81 4.63 0.39 22.13
CA TYR A 81 5.91 0.41 21.41
C TYR A 81 6.82 -0.69 21.91
N THR A 82 7.34 -1.46 20.97
CA THR A 82 8.21 -2.58 21.28
C THR A 82 9.67 -2.14 21.39
N LYS A 83 10.41 -2.76 22.30
CA LYS A 83 11.87 -2.64 22.44
C LYS A 83 12.52 -3.97 22.09
N LYS A 84 13.59 -3.93 21.29
CA LYS A 84 14.37 -5.13 20.99
C LYS A 84 15.04 -5.65 22.26
N LYS A 85 15.03 -6.97 22.44
CA LYS A 85 15.66 -7.72 23.52
C LYS A 85 16.58 -8.80 22.95
N ASP A 86 17.31 -9.45 23.83
CA ASP A 86 18.19 -10.55 23.47
C ASP A 86 17.42 -11.76 22.91
N ASN A 87 18.12 -12.69 22.28
CA ASN A 87 17.56 -13.93 21.72
C ASN A 87 16.42 -13.70 20.72
N GLY A 88 16.41 -12.55 20.01
CA GLY A 88 15.42 -12.22 18.98
C GLY A 88 14.04 -11.83 19.53
N PHE A 89 13.91 -11.64 20.83
CA PHE A 89 12.69 -11.10 21.44
C PHE A 89 12.54 -9.61 21.19
N PHE A 90 11.30 -9.16 21.15
CA PHE A 90 10.92 -7.77 21.33
C PHE A 90 9.85 -7.70 22.43
N ALA A 91 9.85 -6.63 23.19
CA ALA A 91 9.06 -6.55 24.42
C ALA A 91 8.31 -5.24 24.54
N CYS A 92 7.13 -5.29 25.17
CA CYS A 92 6.44 -4.17 25.77
C CYS A 92 6.57 -4.30 27.31
N MET A 93 7.14 -3.31 27.94
CA MET A 93 7.49 -3.37 29.37
C MET A 93 6.72 -2.34 30.17
N GLY A 94 6.24 -2.73 31.36
CA GLY A 94 5.53 -1.85 32.25
C GLY A 94 4.24 -1.29 31.66
N VAL A 95 3.51 -2.10 30.90
CA VAL A 95 2.31 -1.67 30.17
C VAL A 95 1.03 -2.26 30.79
N LYS A 96 -0.07 -1.52 30.68
CA LYS A 96 -1.41 -2.07 30.93
C LYS A 96 -1.99 -2.56 29.62
N TYR A 97 -2.11 -3.87 29.45
CA TYR A 97 -2.60 -4.48 28.22
C TYR A 97 -3.65 -5.54 28.52
N ASN A 98 -4.89 -5.10 28.60
CA ASN A 98 -6.03 -5.92 29.01
C ASN A 98 -6.22 -7.22 28.20
N PRO A 99 -5.93 -7.30 26.88
CA PRO A 99 -6.01 -8.57 26.17
C PRO A 99 -5.16 -9.69 26.75
N LEU A 100 -4.03 -9.38 27.40
CA LEU A 100 -3.18 -10.36 28.09
C LEU A 100 -3.40 -10.38 29.59
N TRP A 101 -3.48 -9.19 30.24
CA TRP A 101 -3.64 -9.12 31.68
C TRP A 101 -4.26 -7.78 32.12
N HIS A 102 -5.09 -7.80 33.14
CA HIS A 102 -5.80 -6.61 33.64
C HIS A 102 -4.93 -5.65 34.49
N LYS A 103 -3.73 -6.06 34.89
CA LYS A 103 -2.77 -5.23 35.63
C LYS A 103 -1.58 -4.88 34.74
N MET A 104 -0.62 -4.13 35.31
CA MET A 104 0.67 -3.88 34.67
C MET A 104 1.41 -5.19 34.41
N LEU A 105 1.99 -5.31 33.24
CA LEU A 105 2.74 -6.49 32.82
C LEU A 105 3.90 -6.12 31.90
N ASP A 106 4.84 -7.04 31.82
CA ASP A 106 5.80 -7.12 30.74
C ASP A 106 5.43 -8.31 29.85
N PHE A 107 5.48 -8.14 28.53
CA PHE A 107 5.36 -9.28 27.65
C PHE A 107 6.39 -9.23 26.55
N TYR A 108 6.86 -10.40 26.20
CA TYR A 108 7.94 -10.60 25.25
C TYR A 108 7.46 -11.51 24.14
N ILE A 109 7.81 -11.15 22.91
CA ILE A 109 7.44 -11.88 21.72
C ILE A 109 8.70 -12.21 20.93
N ASN A 110 8.80 -13.47 20.52
CA ASN A 110 9.81 -13.92 19.58
C ASN A 110 9.08 -14.62 18.41
N VAL A 111 9.52 -14.35 17.19
CA VAL A 111 9.00 -15.03 16.00
C VAL A 111 10.16 -15.74 15.32
N VAL A 112 10.07 -17.05 15.26
CA VAL A 112 11.06 -17.93 14.63
C VAL A 112 10.45 -18.71 13.49
N GLY A 113 11.19 -18.94 12.43
CA GLY A 113 10.68 -19.71 11.30
C GLY A 113 11.35 -19.35 9.98
N SER A 114 10.67 -19.66 8.88
CA SER A 114 11.15 -19.51 7.51
C SER A 114 10.20 -18.63 6.67
N GLU A 115 10.40 -18.64 5.36
CA GLU A 115 9.53 -17.96 4.39
C GLU A 115 8.12 -18.58 4.28
N ASN A 116 7.93 -19.83 4.75
CA ASN A 116 6.66 -20.55 4.58
C ASN A 116 5.84 -20.67 5.87
N ALA A 117 6.50 -20.61 7.01
CA ALA A 117 5.85 -20.73 8.31
C ALA A 117 6.65 -20.04 9.40
N GLY A 118 5.95 -19.39 10.33
CA GLY A 118 6.54 -18.78 11.50
C GLY A 118 5.83 -19.20 12.78
N THR A 119 6.60 -19.43 13.84
CA THR A 119 6.11 -19.73 15.19
C THR A 119 6.28 -18.50 16.06
N VAL A 120 5.20 -18.04 16.63
CA VAL A 120 5.18 -16.97 17.63
C VAL A 120 5.31 -17.57 19.00
N ASN A 121 6.30 -17.12 19.75
CA ASN A 121 6.52 -17.46 21.16
C ASN A 121 6.15 -16.23 22.01
N LEU A 122 5.14 -16.34 22.84
CA LEU A 122 4.64 -15.30 23.72
C LEU A 122 4.99 -15.63 25.16
N LEU A 123 5.71 -14.74 25.82
CA LEU A 123 6.04 -14.80 27.24
C LEU A 123 5.40 -13.62 27.94
N VAL A 124 4.68 -13.86 29.01
CA VAL A 124 3.99 -12.85 29.84
C VAL A 124 4.56 -12.85 31.23
N SER A 125 4.90 -11.67 31.77
CA SER A 125 5.42 -11.52 33.13
C SER A 125 4.67 -10.43 33.89
N THR A 126 4.42 -10.66 35.15
CA THR A 126 3.89 -9.64 36.06
C THR A 126 4.98 -8.86 36.82
N GLY A 127 6.21 -8.97 36.33
CA GLY A 127 7.40 -8.32 36.88
C GLY A 127 8.26 -9.27 37.75
N TYR A 128 9.54 -8.92 37.97
CA TYR A 128 10.49 -9.66 38.78
C TYR A 128 10.55 -11.15 38.49
N ASP A 129 10.75 -11.52 37.21
CA ASP A 129 10.87 -12.92 36.79
C ASP A 129 9.65 -13.81 37.09
N ASN A 130 8.52 -13.19 37.44
CA ASN A 130 7.27 -13.90 37.64
C ASN A 130 6.56 -14.15 36.32
N TYR A 131 7.07 -15.14 35.59
CA TYR A 131 6.52 -15.55 34.30
C TYR A 131 5.25 -16.35 34.50
N MET A 132 4.24 -16.03 33.69
CA MET A 132 2.98 -16.76 33.66
C MET A 132 3.11 -17.95 32.73
N ASP A 133 2.69 -19.09 33.21
CA ASP A 133 2.66 -20.35 32.47
C ASP A 133 1.25 -20.94 32.43
N GLU A 134 1.15 -22.19 31.97
CA GLU A 134 -0.12 -22.90 31.84
C GLU A 134 -0.80 -23.24 33.18
N THR A 135 -0.12 -23.11 34.31
CA THR A 135 -0.76 -23.31 35.61
C THR A 135 -1.71 -22.16 35.98
N ASN A 136 -1.55 -21.00 35.35
CA ASN A 136 -2.46 -19.87 35.48
C ASN A 136 -3.53 -19.91 34.38
N LEU A 137 -4.72 -20.43 34.69
CA LEU A 137 -5.81 -20.59 33.72
C LEU A 137 -6.17 -19.29 33.01
N THR A 138 -6.20 -18.15 33.74
CA THR A 138 -6.53 -16.84 33.14
C THR A 138 -5.46 -16.40 32.15
N ALA A 139 -4.18 -16.55 32.49
CA ALA A 139 -3.08 -16.24 31.57
C ALA A 139 -3.12 -17.16 30.34
N CYS A 140 -3.40 -18.45 30.55
CA CYS A 140 -3.53 -19.42 29.48
C CYS A 140 -4.64 -19.05 28.49
N LEU A 141 -5.85 -18.74 28.99
CA LEU A 141 -6.99 -18.30 28.18
C LEU A 141 -6.70 -17.03 27.39
N ASN A 142 -6.11 -16.04 28.05
CA ASN A 142 -5.81 -14.75 27.41
C ASN A 142 -4.70 -14.89 26.36
N ALA A 143 -3.63 -15.63 26.65
CA ALA A 143 -2.57 -15.90 25.68
C ALA A 143 -3.11 -16.69 24.46
N ALA A 144 -3.95 -17.69 24.72
CA ALA A 144 -4.54 -18.50 23.66
C ALA A 144 -5.45 -17.68 22.75
N ARG A 145 -6.29 -16.82 23.34
CA ARG A 145 -7.16 -15.90 22.57
C ARG A 145 -6.32 -14.92 21.78
N TRP A 146 -5.36 -14.25 22.39
CA TRP A 146 -4.49 -13.28 21.74
C TRP A 146 -3.74 -13.89 20.55
N LEU A 147 -3.14 -15.07 20.74
CA LEU A 147 -2.48 -15.79 19.66
C LEU A 147 -3.47 -16.25 18.56
N SER A 148 -4.72 -16.56 18.89
CA SER A 148 -5.70 -16.93 17.88
C SER A 148 -6.18 -15.75 17.03
N GLU A 149 -6.39 -14.62 17.64
CA GLU A 149 -6.77 -13.38 16.95
C GLU A 149 -5.67 -12.89 16.00
N LEU A 150 -4.41 -13.18 16.30
CA LEU A 150 -3.26 -12.77 15.50
C LEU A 150 -3.34 -13.25 14.04
N GLU A 151 -4.01 -14.37 13.76
CA GLU A 151 -4.20 -14.84 12.39
C GLU A 151 -4.98 -13.83 11.54
N TYR A 152 -6.00 -13.20 12.11
CA TYR A 152 -6.73 -12.11 11.46
C TYR A 152 -5.83 -10.90 11.23
N ASP A 153 -5.04 -10.50 12.23
CA ASP A 153 -4.15 -9.35 12.13
C ASP A 153 -3.07 -9.56 11.05
N ILE A 154 -2.53 -10.79 10.93
CA ILE A 154 -1.57 -11.13 9.87
C ILE A 154 -2.24 -11.00 8.49
N LYS A 155 -3.43 -11.55 8.31
CA LYS A 155 -4.19 -11.44 7.05
C LYS A 155 -4.49 -9.98 6.71
N MET A 156 -4.91 -9.21 7.68
CA MET A 156 -5.19 -7.79 7.51
C MET A 156 -3.93 -6.98 7.15
N TYR A 157 -2.80 -7.26 7.78
CA TYR A 157 -1.52 -6.64 7.47
C TYR A 157 -1.11 -6.90 6.02
N ILE A 158 -1.21 -8.16 5.56
CA ILE A 158 -0.91 -8.54 4.16
C ILE A 158 -1.85 -7.82 3.20
N PHE A 159 -3.15 -7.80 3.50
CA PHE A 159 -4.15 -7.12 2.69
C PHE A 159 -3.85 -5.62 2.54
N LEU A 160 -3.56 -4.92 3.65
CA LEU A 160 -3.27 -3.49 3.64
C LEU A 160 -1.97 -3.15 2.88
N ASN A 161 -0.94 -3.98 3.01
CA ASN A 161 0.30 -3.80 2.26
C ASN A 161 0.08 -3.99 0.75
N ASN A 162 -0.67 -5.01 0.35
CA ASN A 162 -1.02 -5.22 -1.05
C ASN A 162 -1.85 -4.04 -1.60
N LEU A 163 -2.84 -3.58 -0.84
CA LEU A 163 -3.65 -2.44 -1.23
C LEU A 163 -2.81 -1.16 -1.40
N SER A 164 -1.87 -0.90 -0.47
CA SER A 164 -0.96 0.24 -0.57
C SER A 164 -0.08 0.18 -1.81
N ALA A 165 0.47 -0.98 -2.15
CA ALA A 165 1.29 -1.16 -3.35
C ALA A 165 0.50 -0.93 -4.65
N GLU A 166 -0.75 -1.39 -4.70
CA GLU A 166 -1.63 -1.16 -5.84
C GLU A 166 -2.06 0.32 -5.96
N ASP A 167 -2.32 0.99 -4.84
CA ASP A 167 -2.64 2.42 -4.81
C ASP A 167 -1.44 3.28 -5.25
N GLU A 168 -0.20 2.93 -4.89
CA GLU A 168 1.01 3.59 -5.37
C GLU A 168 1.18 3.42 -6.89
N THR A 169 0.90 2.24 -7.41
CA THR A 169 0.91 1.96 -8.85
C THR A 169 -0.12 2.82 -9.58
N LEU A 170 -1.34 2.93 -9.04
CA LEU A 170 -2.40 3.77 -9.58
C LEU A 170 -1.98 5.25 -9.63
N ALA A 171 -1.40 5.76 -8.54
CA ALA A 171 -0.91 7.13 -8.47
C ALA A 171 0.20 7.40 -9.49
N GLY A 172 1.08 6.43 -9.72
CA GLY A 172 2.11 6.49 -10.75
C GLY A 172 1.53 6.63 -12.16
N LEU A 173 0.55 5.79 -12.51
CA LEU A 173 -0.14 5.85 -13.81
C LEU A 173 -0.87 7.18 -14.03
N GLN A 174 -1.56 7.69 -13.01
CA GLN A 174 -2.23 9.00 -13.08
C GLN A 174 -1.24 10.14 -13.37
N LYS A 175 -0.08 10.13 -12.72
CA LYS A 175 0.97 11.12 -12.94
C LYS A 175 1.56 11.04 -14.35
N ASP A 176 1.68 9.85 -14.90
CA ASP A 176 2.18 9.68 -16.27
C ASP A 176 1.16 10.15 -17.31
N ILE A 177 -0.12 9.88 -17.12
CA ILE A 177 -1.20 10.44 -17.95
C ILE A 177 -1.17 11.98 -17.92
N GLU A 178 -1.01 12.60 -16.75
CA GLU A 178 -0.90 14.06 -16.65
C GLU A 178 0.29 14.63 -17.45
N LYS A 179 1.44 13.94 -17.43
CA LYS A 179 2.61 14.35 -18.23
C LYS A 179 2.32 14.27 -19.73
N LEU A 180 1.71 13.17 -20.19
CA LEU A 180 1.34 12.97 -21.59
C LEU A 180 0.31 14.01 -22.04
N GLN A 181 -0.70 14.34 -21.24
CA GLN A 181 -1.66 15.40 -21.51
C GLN A 181 -1.00 16.78 -21.65
N LYS A 182 0.00 17.09 -20.80
CA LYS A 182 0.80 18.31 -20.93
C LYS A 182 1.65 18.32 -22.20
N GLN A 183 2.20 17.19 -22.61
CA GLN A 183 2.93 17.08 -23.88
C GLN A 183 1.98 17.29 -25.08
N LYS A 184 0.81 16.63 -25.08
CA LYS A 184 -0.24 16.82 -26.08
C LYS A 184 -0.58 18.29 -26.26
N ALA A 185 -0.89 19.00 -25.15
CA ALA A 185 -1.23 20.42 -25.21
C ALA A 185 -0.10 21.30 -25.79
N LYS A 186 1.18 20.97 -25.52
CA LYS A 186 2.32 21.67 -26.11
C LYS A 186 2.41 21.45 -27.63
N ILE A 187 2.17 20.23 -28.11
CA ILE A 187 2.20 19.88 -29.53
C ILE A 187 1.04 20.58 -30.25
N GLU A 188 -0.17 20.52 -29.70
CA GLU A 188 -1.35 21.22 -30.25
C GLU A 188 -1.09 22.72 -30.43
N LYS A 189 -0.49 23.38 -29.42
CA LYS A 189 -0.12 24.79 -29.52
C LYS A 189 0.94 25.06 -30.62
N LYS A 190 1.89 24.16 -30.81
CA LYS A 190 2.87 24.28 -31.90
C LYS A 190 2.20 24.12 -33.27
N ILE A 191 1.27 23.17 -33.42
CA ILE A 191 0.49 22.98 -34.65
C ILE A 191 -0.31 24.24 -34.97
N GLU A 192 -0.98 24.85 -33.99
CA GLU A 192 -1.72 26.09 -34.17
C GLU A 192 -0.82 27.24 -34.63
N THR A 193 0.33 27.41 -33.95
CA THR A 193 1.32 28.44 -34.33
C THR A 193 1.87 28.21 -35.74
N ASN A 194 2.12 26.97 -36.12
CA ASN A 194 2.60 26.62 -37.47
C ASN A 194 1.51 26.90 -38.51
N ALA A 195 0.24 26.54 -38.24
CA ALA A 195 -0.88 26.82 -39.13
C ALA A 195 -1.08 28.34 -39.37
N GLU A 196 -0.88 29.18 -38.33
CA GLU A 196 -0.92 30.65 -38.50
C GLU A 196 0.21 31.16 -39.39
N LYS A 197 1.43 30.61 -39.27
CA LYS A 197 2.56 30.94 -40.14
C LYS A 197 2.26 30.58 -41.59
N ILE A 198 1.76 29.37 -41.85
CA ILE A 198 1.36 28.93 -43.20
C ILE A 198 0.35 29.89 -43.81
N LYS A 199 -0.71 30.26 -43.08
CA LYS A 199 -1.71 31.22 -43.56
C LYS A 199 -1.09 32.60 -43.93
N LYS A 200 -0.15 33.11 -43.12
CA LYS A 200 0.55 34.37 -43.39
C LYS A 200 1.40 34.26 -44.68
N PHE A 201 2.11 33.15 -44.84
CA PHE A 201 2.91 32.92 -46.06
C PHE A 201 2.03 32.79 -47.31
N GLU A 202 0.92 32.08 -47.26
CA GLU A 202 -0.04 31.98 -48.36
C GLU A 202 -0.59 33.35 -48.75
N ALA A 203 -0.97 34.20 -47.79
CA ALA A 203 -1.45 35.54 -48.04
C ALA A 203 -0.36 36.45 -48.67
N GLN A 204 0.91 36.31 -48.24
CA GLN A 204 2.03 37.03 -48.83
C GLN A 204 2.32 36.59 -50.25
N ARG A 205 2.23 35.27 -50.53
CA ARG A 205 2.42 34.72 -51.86
C ARG A 205 1.35 35.22 -52.85
N ILE A 206 0.10 35.29 -52.42
CA ILE A 206 -1.00 35.83 -53.25
C ILE A 206 -0.70 37.28 -53.65
N LYS A 207 -0.33 38.14 -52.69
CA LYS A 207 0.03 39.53 -52.97
C LYS A 207 1.21 39.68 -53.93
N LEU A 208 2.25 38.84 -53.76
CA LEU A 208 3.42 38.86 -54.63
C LEU A 208 3.13 38.38 -56.04
N THR A 209 2.19 37.45 -56.24
CA THR A 209 1.74 37.02 -57.54
C THR A 209 0.89 38.10 -58.23
N GLU A 210 0.09 38.86 -57.52
CA GLU A 210 -0.71 39.98 -58.03
C GLU A 210 0.16 41.18 -58.44
N ASP A 211 1.18 41.51 -57.63
CA ASP A 211 2.07 42.65 -57.90
C ASP A 211 3.13 42.39 -59.00
N ASN A 212 3.45 41.11 -59.29
CA ASN A 212 4.58 40.75 -60.15
C ASN A 212 4.18 40.08 -61.51
N VAL A 213 3.01 40.40 -62.02
CA VAL A 213 2.61 39.87 -63.35
C VAL A 213 3.60 40.28 -64.48
N ASN A 214 4.42 41.33 -64.26
CA ASN A 214 5.35 41.81 -65.30
C ASN A 214 6.86 41.65 -64.99
N ASN A 215 7.26 41.22 -63.82
CA ASN A 215 8.68 41.04 -63.46
C ASN A 215 8.83 39.89 -62.44
N LEU A 216 8.80 38.64 -62.89
CA LEU A 216 8.98 37.44 -62.06
C LEU A 216 10.44 37.35 -61.57
N ASP A 217 10.72 37.76 -60.34
CA ASP A 217 11.95 37.37 -59.64
C ASP A 217 11.83 35.92 -59.22
N THR A 218 12.25 35.02 -60.11
CA THR A 218 12.18 33.58 -59.96
C THR A 218 12.88 33.10 -58.71
N LYS A 219 13.98 33.75 -58.30
CA LYS A 219 14.73 33.41 -57.06
C LYS A 219 13.92 33.68 -55.79
N LYS A 220 13.10 34.70 -55.76
CA LYS A 220 12.27 35.00 -54.63
C LYS A 220 11.11 34.02 -54.50
N LEU A 221 10.50 33.67 -55.59
CA LEU A 221 9.44 32.67 -55.66
C LEU A 221 9.94 31.27 -55.25
N ASP A 222 11.17 30.88 -55.62
CA ASP A 222 11.74 29.61 -55.23
C ASP A 222 12.08 29.53 -53.73
N ARG A 223 12.51 30.63 -53.17
CA ARG A 223 12.72 30.70 -51.69
C ARG A 223 11.41 30.57 -50.90
N GLU A 224 10.33 31.14 -51.39
CA GLU A 224 9.04 31.04 -50.74
C GLU A 224 8.43 29.66 -50.85
N LYS A 225 8.60 28.99 -52.01
CA LYS A 225 8.19 27.60 -52.19
C LYS A 225 8.97 26.65 -51.23
N GLU A 226 10.25 26.89 -51.06
CA GLU A 226 11.06 26.08 -50.14
C GLU A 226 10.67 26.32 -48.67
N GLN A 227 10.31 27.55 -48.28
CA GLN A 227 9.79 27.84 -46.95
C GLN A 227 8.43 27.20 -46.69
N ASP A 228 7.53 27.25 -47.68
CA ASP A 228 6.21 26.62 -47.57
C ASP A 228 6.37 25.08 -47.41
N ARG A 229 7.25 24.46 -48.20
CA ARG A 229 7.58 23.04 -48.08
C ARG A 229 8.08 22.71 -46.65
N LYS A 230 9.01 23.48 -46.07
CA LYS A 230 9.53 23.25 -44.75
C LYS A 230 8.45 23.38 -43.68
N LEU A 231 7.54 24.34 -43.79
CA LEU A 231 6.41 24.50 -42.88
C LEU A 231 5.41 23.34 -42.98
N GLN A 232 5.16 22.82 -44.19
CA GLN A 232 4.31 21.66 -44.41
C GLN A 232 4.95 20.37 -43.80
N ASP A 233 6.25 20.20 -44.01
CA ASP A 233 7.00 19.07 -43.41
C ASP A 233 6.99 19.15 -41.89
N GLU A 234 7.20 20.36 -41.30
CA GLU A 234 7.10 20.57 -39.84
C GLU A 234 5.67 20.26 -39.32
N LYS A 235 4.65 20.67 -40.04
CA LYS A 235 3.24 20.37 -39.71
C LYS A 235 2.97 18.88 -39.71
N ASN A 236 3.47 18.16 -40.72
CA ASN A 236 3.32 16.71 -40.82
C ASN A 236 4.03 15.98 -39.68
N ALA A 237 5.25 16.40 -39.32
CA ALA A 237 6.00 15.87 -38.18
C ALA A 237 5.25 16.11 -36.87
N LEU A 238 4.74 17.31 -36.62
CA LEU A 238 3.96 17.63 -35.41
C LEU A 238 2.66 16.82 -35.31
N ASN A 239 1.99 16.56 -36.45
CA ASN A 239 0.81 15.71 -36.46
C ASN A 239 1.14 14.24 -36.16
N TYR A 240 2.30 13.76 -36.64
CA TYR A 240 2.79 12.43 -36.29
C TYR A 240 3.07 12.33 -34.78
N ASP A 241 3.81 13.27 -34.20
CA ASP A 241 4.10 13.34 -32.78
C ASP A 241 2.81 13.40 -31.95
N LEU A 242 1.81 14.16 -32.40
CA LEU A 242 0.52 14.26 -31.73
C LEU A 242 -0.20 12.90 -31.69
N ASN A 243 -0.24 12.20 -32.82
CA ASN A 243 -0.87 10.88 -32.90
C ASN A 243 -0.16 9.86 -32.01
N GLU A 244 1.17 9.91 -31.95
CA GLU A 244 1.95 9.06 -31.04
C GLU A 244 1.62 9.32 -29.58
N VAL A 245 1.59 10.58 -29.16
CA VAL A 245 1.24 10.95 -27.78
C VAL A 245 -0.22 10.59 -27.46
N MET A 246 -1.14 10.73 -28.40
CA MET A 246 -2.53 10.30 -28.20
C MET A 246 -2.65 8.79 -27.98
N LEU A 247 -1.92 8.00 -28.77
CA LEU A 247 -1.87 6.54 -28.59
C LEU A 247 -1.28 6.16 -27.22
N GLN A 248 -0.22 6.84 -26.78
CA GLN A 248 0.37 6.63 -25.46
C GLN A 248 -0.62 6.96 -24.33
N ILE A 249 -1.43 8.02 -24.47
CA ILE A 249 -2.49 8.35 -23.51
C ILE A 249 -3.52 7.23 -23.45
N GLU A 250 -4.02 6.76 -24.59
CA GLU A 250 -5.02 5.68 -24.66
C GLU A 250 -4.50 4.39 -23.97
N VAL A 251 -3.26 4.01 -24.26
CA VAL A 251 -2.62 2.85 -23.61
C VAL A 251 -2.49 3.06 -22.09
N ALA A 252 -2.11 4.25 -21.65
CA ALA A 252 -1.97 4.56 -20.23
C ALA A 252 -3.33 4.59 -19.50
N GLU A 253 -4.38 5.12 -20.14
CA GLU A 253 -5.75 5.10 -19.62
C GLU A 253 -6.30 3.67 -19.53
N GLY A 254 -6.00 2.82 -20.51
CA GLY A 254 -6.33 1.40 -20.47
C GLY A 254 -5.67 0.67 -19.28
N LYS A 255 -4.38 0.94 -19.03
CA LYS A 255 -3.68 0.40 -17.86
C LYS A 255 -4.28 0.92 -16.55
N LEU A 256 -4.65 2.20 -16.48
CA LEU A 256 -5.31 2.80 -15.32
C LEU A 256 -6.63 2.10 -15.00
N ALA A 257 -7.45 1.85 -16.02
CA ALA A 257 -8.72 1.14 -15.86
C ALA A 257 -8.51 -0.31 -15.36
N GLN A 258 -7.51 -1.02 -15.88
CA GLN A 258 -7.15 -2.35 -15.40
C GLN A 258 -6.69 -2.33 -13.94
N GLN A 259 -5.87 -1.35 -13.56
CA GLN A 259 -5.39 -1.18 -12.18
C GLN A 259 -6.53 -0.90 -11.21
N MET A 260 -7.51 -0.08 -11.60
CA MET A 260 -8.69 0.17 -10.78
C MET A 260 -9.53 -1.10 -10.56
N GLU A 261 -9.61 -1.96 -11.56
CA GLU A 261 -10.32 -3.26 -11.42
C GLU A 261 -9.56 -4.23 -10.51
N VAL A 262 -8.22 -4.23 -10.55
CA VAL A 262 -7.38 -4.99 -9.60
C VAL A 262 -7.64 -4.55 -8.16
N ILE A 263 -7.61 -3.24 -7.89
CA ILE A 263 -7.89 -2.68 -6.57
C ILE A 263 -9.30 -3.03 -6.10
N LYS A 264 -10.29 -2.96 -6.99
CA LYS A 264 -11.66 -3.34 -6.67
C LYS A 264 -11.77 -4.80 -6.25
N LYS A 265 -11.19 -5.73 -7.02
CA LYS A 265 -11.15 -7.16 -6.68
C LYS A 265 -10.40 -7.42 -5.37
N LEU A 266 -9.29 -6.72 -5.15
CA LEU A 266 -8.54 -6.84 -3.90
C LEU A 266 -9.41 -6.43 -2.70
N LYS A 267 -10.17 -5.35 -2.78
CA LYS A 267 -11.08 -4.91 -1.73
C LYS A 267 -12.20 -5.92 -1.43
N GLU A 268 -12.61 -6.72 -2.41
CA GLU A 268 -13.58 -7.79 -2.20
C GLU A 268 -12.99 -8.96 -1.37
N THR A 269 -11.66 -9.07 -1.30
CA THR A 269 -10.95 -10.09 -0.51
C THR A 269 -10.57 -9.61 0.90
N GLU A 270 -11.07 -8.46 1.34
CA GLU A 270 -10.80 -7.93 2.69
C GLU A 270 -11.10 -8.99 3.77
N PRO A 271 -10.14 -9.27 4.67
CA PRO A 271 -10.36 -10.24 5.74
C PRO A 271 -11.51 -9.83 6.66
N LYS A 272 -12.41 -10.78 6.95
CA LYS A 272 -13.50 -10.58 7.91
C LYS A 272 -13.11 -11.17 9.25
N LYS A 273 -13.44 -10.46 10.32
CA LYS A 273 -13.17 -10.89 11.71
C LYS A 273 -14.14 -11.99 12.16
#